data_07071da02da3ba0e0575553fcaaa9fab
#
_entry.id   07071da02da3ba0e0575553fcaaa9fab
#
_cell.length_a   1.000
_cell.length_b   1.000
_cell.length_c   1.000
_cell.angle_alpha   90.00
_cell.angle_beta   90.00
_cell.angle_gamma   90.00
#
_symmetry.space_group_name_H-M   'P 1'
#
loop_
_entity.id
_entity.type
_entity.pdbx_description
1 polymer ?
#
loop_
_entity_poly.entity_id
_entity_poly.type
_entity_poly.pdbx_seq_one_letter_code
_entity_poly.pdbx_strand_id
1 'polypeptide(L)'
;MNMKKGHLSLTLILIAFVTFFSALNSCNNNDSGGTAVTAGNEDSAKKTVERGKYLAHHVTLCMDCHSHRDYTQFAGPPIEGTEGMGGEFFDMKNDIPGTVYVRNITPDTVNGIGKWTDEEIARAITKGISRNGDTLFPLMPYPHYNMLSKDDVYSIIAYMRTLKPNDNKVPERKLFIPISLAYPPLRSSSLENNVKPDVNDMVKYGEYVTNSAACMDCHTPMEKGQFVMPMYMAGGRNFDMGSFRVTTPNITPDSATGIGTWTEAMFLDKFKIYREAAAYKTNPGKLNSIMPWVMYANMEDFDIKAIYRYLRTLPAINHKVEKYPK
;
A
#
# COMPACT_ATOMS: atom_id res chain seq x y z
N MET A 1 -51.00 52.02 16.03
CA MET A 1 -52.24 52.52 15.38
C MET A 1 -52.60 51.55 14.29
N ASN A 2 -53.72 50.91 14.42
CA ASN A 2 -54.54 50.09 13.53
C ASN A 2 -54.07 48.66 13.21
N MET A 3 -54.69 47.79 13.98
CA MET A 3 -55.08 46.43 13.68
C MET A 3 -56.03 46.34 12.47
N LYS A 4 -55.95 45.28 11.68
CA LYS A 4 -57.13 44.62 11.11
C LYS A 4 -57.03 43.13 11.10
N LYS A 5 -57.96 42.53 11.81
CA LYS A 5 -58.29 41.07 11.85
C LYS A 5 -59.10 40.72 10.58
N GLY A 6 -59.06 39.47 10.19
CA GLY A 6 -59.98 38.85 9.20
C GLY A 6 -59.77 37.36 9.17
N HIS A 7 -60.53 36.64 9.89
CA HIS A 7 -61.55 35.57 9.86
C HIS A 7 -61.26 34.44 8.82
N LEU A 8 -61.02 33.28 9.33
CA LEU A 8 -61.74 32.00 9.41
C LEU A 8 -62.73 31.71 8.25
N SER A 9 -62.44 30.63 7.51
CA SER A 9 -63.52 29.80 6.95
C SER A 9 -63.08 28.34 6.88
N LEU A 10 -63.82 27.55 7.64
CA LEU A 10 -63.82 26.11 7.78
C LEU A 10 -64.80 25.55 6.72
N THR A 11 -64.37 24.66 5.85
CA THR A 11 -65.31 23.91 5.04
C THR A 11 -64.96 22.41 5.12
N LEU A 12 -65.78 21.72 5.91
CA LEU A 12 -65.92 20.27 5.89
C LEU A 12 -66.65 19.86 4.61
N ILE A 13 -66.15 18.84 3.92
CA ILE A 13 -66.99 17.99 3.05
C ILE A 13 -66.67 16.55 3.36
N LEU A 14 -67.79 15.84 3.63
CA LEU A 14 -67.88 14.43 4.05
C LEU A 14 -68.04 13.50 2.82
N ILE A 15 -67.54 12.31 2.96
CA ILE A 15 -68.07 10.96 2.49
C ILE A 15 -68.09 10.67 1.00
N ALA A 16 -67.41 9.55 0.64
CA ALA A 16 -68.03 8.40 0.03
C ALA A 16 -67.15 7.15 0.13
N PHE A 17 -67.62 6.16 0.88
CA PHE A 17 -67.17 4.77 0.88
C PHE A 17 -67.71 4.14 -0.42
N VAL A 18 -66.82 3.53 -1.23
CA VAL A 18 -67.19 2.55 -2.24
C VAL A 18 -66.34 1.29 -2.03
N THR A 19 -66.95 0.30 -1.45
CA THR A 19 -66.49 -1.08 -1.40
C THR A 19 -66.60 -1.70 -2.78
N PHE A 20 -65.50 -2.15 -3.32
CA PHE A 20 -65.52 -3.08 -4.46
C PHE A 20 -64.76 -4.36 -4.12
N PHE A 21 -65.50 -5.38 -3.88
CA PHE A 21 -65.06 -6.76 -3.71
C PHE A 21 -64.97 -7.37 -5.12
N SER A 22 -63.79 -7.85 -5.54
CA SER A 22 -63.73 -8.82 -6.63
C SER A 22 -62.40 -9.58 -6.67
N ALA A 23 -62.53 -10.84 -6.46
CA ALA A 23 -61.87 -11.97 -7.13
C ALA A 23 -60.36 -12.18 -6.92
N LEU A 24 -60.08 -13.20 -6.14
CA LEU A 24 -58.90 -14.05 -6.15
C LEU A 24 -58.57 -14.52 -7.56
N ASN A 25 -57.38 -14.20 -8.06
CA ASN A 25 -56.70 -15.02 -9.05
C ASN A 25 -55.29 -15.34 -8.51
N SER A 26 -55.16 -16.56 -8.08
CA SER A 26 -53.90 -17.22 -7.76
C SER A 26 -53.14 -17.42 -9.08
N CYS A 27 -52.08 -16.67 -9.29
CA CYS A 27 -51.01 -17.03 -10.22
C CYS A 27 -49.76 -17.35 -9.42
N ASN A 28 -49.51 -18.63 -9.33
CA ASN A 28 -48.29 -19.22 -8.85
C ASN A 28 -47.19 -18.91 -9.89
N ASN A 29 -46.40 -17.86 -9.67
CA ASN A 29 -45.14 -17.68 -10.39
C ASN A 29 -44.02 -17.99 -9.42
N ASN A 30 -43.49 -19.18 -9.53
CA ASN A 30 -42.15 -19.52 -9.06
C ASN A 30 -41.16 -18.65 -9.85
N ASP A 31 -40.80 -17.49 -9.31
CA ASP A 31 -39.70 -16.70 -9.81
C ASP A 31 -38.43 -17.02 -8.97
N SER A 32 -37.69 -18.00 -9.46
CA SER A 32 -36.35 -18.37 -9.04
C SER A 32 -35.34 -17.34 -9.58
N GLY A 33 -35.50 -16.05 -9.20
CA GLY A 33 -34.68 -14.93 -9.65
C GLY A 33 -33.75 -14.30 -8.59
N GLY A 34 -33.72 -14.87 -7.38
CA GLY A 34 -33.00 -14.22 -6.24
C GLY A 34 -31.53 -14.57 -6.04
N THR A 35 -31.03 -15.61 -6.69
CA THR A 35 -29.68 -16.16 -6.38
C THR A 35 -28.54 -15.65 -7.26
N ALA A 36 -28.81 -15.15 -8.46
CA ALA A 36 -27.75 -14.74 -9.39
C ALA A 36 -27.14 -13.37 -9.06
N VAL A 37 -27.92 -12.45 -8.48
CA VAL A 37 -27.44 -11.09 -8.15
C VAL A 37 -26.58 -11.07 -6.89
N THR A 38 -26.87 -11.93 -5.92
CA THR A 38 -26.07 -12.05 -4.69
C THR A 38 -24.74 -12.75 -4.93
N ALA A 39 -24.70 -13.81 -5.72
CA ALA A 39 -23.49 -14.55 -6.06
C ALA A 39 -22.46 -13.69 -6.84
N GLY A 40 -22.92 -12.86 -7.78
CA GLY A 40 -22.02 -11.94 -8.52
C GLY A 40 -21.42 -10.84 -7.65
N ASN A 41 -22.14 -10.39 -6.62
CA ASN A 41 -21.63 -9.35 -5.71
C ASN A 41 -20.62 -9.92 -4.70
N GLU A 42 -20.83 -11.14 -4.21
CA GLU A 42 -19.90 -11.83 -3.32
C GLU A 42 -18.59 -12.18 -4.04
N ASP A 43 -18.63 -12.65 -5.28
CA ASP A 43 -17.43 -12.94 -6.07
C ASP A 43 -16.62 -11.68 -6.37
N SER A 44 -17.28 -10.57 -6.66
CA SER A 44 -16.63 -9.26 -6.84
C SER A 44 -15.94 -8.77 -5.56
N ALA A 45 -16.62 -8.86 -4.42
CA ALA A 45 -16.05 -8.47 -3.13
C ALA A 45 -14.83 -9.33 -2.76
N LYS A 46 -14.91 -10.64 -3.01
CA LYS A 46 -13.81 -11.58 -2.79
C LYS A 46 -12.58 -11.21 -3.65
N LYS A 47 -12.77 -10.95 -4.94
CA LYS A 47 -11.69 -10.53 -5.85
C LYS A 47 -11.04 -9.23 -5.41
N THR A 48 -11.82 -8.27 -4.91
CA THR A 48 -11.30 -7.01 -4.34
C THR A 48 -10.39 -7.28 -3.15
N VAL A 49 -10.80 -8.13 -2.21
CA VAL A 49 -9.99 -8.49 -1.04
C VAL A 49 -8.72 -9.25 -1.46
N GLU A 50 -8.81 -10.20 -2.39
CA GLU A 50 -7.66 -10.95 -2.92
C GLU A 50 -6.65 -10.01 -3.60
N ARG A 51 -7.13 -9.05 -4.40
CA ARG A 51 -6.28 -8.01 -5.00
C ARG A 51 -5.60 -7.17 -3.92
N GLY A 52 -6.34 -6.76 -2.90
CA GLY A 52 -5.79 -6.00 -1.78
C GLY A 52 -4.74 -6.77 -0.99
N LYS A 53 -4.98 -8.06 -0.74
CA LYS A 53 -4.01 -8.95 -0.11
C LYS A 53 -2.72 -9.03 -0.93
N TYR A 54 -2.83 -9.27 -2.23
CA TYR A 54 -1.69 -9.31 -3.14
C TYR A 54 -0.88 -8.01 -3.08
N LEU A 55 -1.54 -6.86 -3.19
CA LEU A 55 -0.89 -5.56 -3.13
C LEU A 55 -0.19 -5.33 -1.79
N ALA A 56 -0.90 -5.55 -0.68
CA ALA A 56 -0.40 -5.28 0.67
C ALA A 56 0.80 -6.17 1.08
N HIS A 57 0.86 -7.39 0.56
CA HIS A 57 1.95 -8.33 0.88
C HIS A 57 3.11 -8.28 -0.12
N HIS A 58 2.82 -8.04 -1.41
CA HIS A 58 3.82 -8.32 -2.45
C HIS A 58 4.19 -7.11 -3.30
N VAL A 59 3.38 -6.05 -3.33
CA VAL A 59 3.66 -4.87 -4.15
C VAL A 59 3.95 -3.65 -3.28
N THR A 60 2.95 -3.17 -2.52
CA THR A 60 3.09 -1.98 -1.66
C THR A 60 3.70 -2.29 -0.29
N LEU A 61 3.89 -3.56 0.03
CA LEU A 61 4.58 -4.04 1.23
C LEU A 61 4.06 -3.47 2.56
N CYS A 62 2.76 -3.23 2.67
CA CYS A 62 2.17 -2.79 3.94
C CYS A 62 2.54 -3.76 5.07
N MET A 63 2.43 -5.07 4.81
CA MET A 63 2.71 -6.11 5.79
C MET A 63 4.21 -6.32 6.06
N ASP A 64 5.11 -5.76 5.25
CA ASP A 64 6.54 -5.75 5.54
C ASP A 64 6.88 -4.85 6.73
N CYS A 65 6.38 -3.61 6.70
CA CYS A 65 6.61 -2.63 7.78
C CYS A 65 5.65 -2.82 8.95
N HIS A 66 4.37 -3.15 8.68
CA HIS A 66 3.34 -3.24 9.71
C HIS A 66 3.22 -4.61 10.39
N SER A 67 4.18 -5.53 10.15
CA SER A 67 4.34 -6.80 10.86
C SER A 67 5.73 -6.88 11.49
N HIS A 68 5.95 -7.78 12.44
CA HIS A 68 7.28 -8.07 12.94
C HIS A 68 8.07 -8.89 11.94
N ARG A 69 9.39 -8.68 11.90
CA ARG A 69 10.30 -9.32 10.96
C ARG A 69 11.39 -10.12 11.66
N ASP A 70 11.73 -11.28 11.10
CA ASP A 70 12.77 -12.16 11.62
C ASP A 70 14.08 -11.99 10.84
N TYR A 71 14.90 -11.03 11.22
CA TYR A 71 16.23 -10.80 10.62
C TYR A 71 17.30 -11.83 11.03
N THR A 72 16.95 -12.86 11.80
CA THR A 72 17.81 -14.04 11.96
C THR A 72 17.80 -14.91 10.68
N GLN A 73 16.82 -14.69 9.82
CA GLN A 73 16.68 -15.27 8.49
C GLN A 73 17.05 -14.26 7.39
N PHE A 74 17.36 -14.76 6.20
CA PHE A 74 17.70 -13.89 5.07
C PHE A 74 16.53 -12.98 4.67
N ALA A 75 16.83 -11.71 4.49
CA ALA A 75 15.90 -10.65 4.13
C ALA A 75 14.74 -10.42 5.13
N GLY A 76 14.84 -10.98 6.34
CA GLY A 76 13.87 -10.74 7.42
C GLY A 76 12.42 -11.01 7.00
N PRO A 77 12.00 -12.26 6.79
CA PRO A 77 10.61 -12.56 6.47
C PRO A 77 9.67 -12.08 7.59
N PRO A 78 8.42 -11.70 7.29
CA PRO A 78 7.43 -11.39 8.31
C PRO A 78 7.16 -12.61 9.22
N ILE A 79 6.98 -12.35 10.50
CA ILE A 79 6.59 -13.37 11.49
C ILE A 79 5.09 -13.59 11.36
N GLU A 80 4.69 -14.83 11.10
CA GLU A 80 3.29 -15.22 10.94
C GLU A 80 2.47 -14.84 12.19
N GLY A 81 1.26 -14.34 11.97
CA GLY A 81 0.33 -13.93 13.03
C GLY A 81 0.58 -12.52 13.57
N THR A 82 1.55 -11.78 13.00
CA THR A 82 1.84 -10.39 13.38
C THR A 82 1.35 -9.37 12.36
N GLU A 83 0.58 -9.82 11.36
CA GLU A 83 0.14 -8.98 10.22
C GLU A 83 -0.65 -7.76 10.70
N GLY A 84 -0.14 -6.61 10.35
CA GLY A 84 -0.77 -5.31 10.62
C GLY A 84 -0.65 -4.80 12.05
N MET A 85 -0.06 -5.54 13.00
CA MET A 85 -0.02 -5.15 14.41
C MET A 85 0.95 -3.98 14.70
N GLY A 86 1.87 -3.67 13.79
CA GLY A 86 2.85 -2.61 13.97
C GLY A 86 3.82 -2.88 15.13
N GLY A 87 4.47 -1.82 15.61
CA GLY A 87 5.40 -1.89 16.75
C GLY A 87 6.87 -1.79 16.38
N GLU A 88 7.24 -2.11 15.15
CA GLU A 88 8.59 -1.85 14.65
C GLU A 88 8.92 -0.35 14.75
N PHE A 89 10.19 -0.01 14.97
CA PHE A 89 10.60 1.38 15.08
C PHE A 89 11.86 1.68 14.27
N PHE A 90 11.99 2.95 13.94
CA PHE A 90 13.13 3.53 13.23
C PHE A 90 13.61 4.78 13.97
N ASP A 91 14.92 4.96 14.07
CA ASP A 91 15.54 6.02 14.83
C ASP A 91 16.73 6.67 14.10
N MET A 92 17.61 7.36 14.82
CA MET A 92 18.81 7.99 14.30
C MET A 92 19.76 7.06 13.53
N LYS A 93 19.72 5.75 13.81
CA LYS A 93 20.52 4.76 13.06
C LYS A 93 19.99 4.54 11.65
N ASN A 94 18.71 4.91 11.45
CA ASN A 94 18.03 4.84 10.16
C ASN A 94 17.84 6.25 9.55
N ASP A 95 18.63 7.24 9.94
CA ASP A 95 18.53 8.64 9.50
C ASP A 95 17.21 9.33 9.87
N ILE A 96 16.49 8.84 10.89
CA ILE A 96 15.26 9.46 11.39
C ILE A 96 15.60 10.46 12.50
N PRO A 97 15.17 11.74 12.41
CA PRO A 97 15.46 12.74 13.45
C PRO A 97 14.58 12.54 14.69
N GLY A 98 14.81 11.47 15.41
CA GLY A 98 14.04 11.03 16.56
C GLY A 98 13.69 9.55 16.51
N THR A 99 12.46 9.18 16.89
CA THR A 99 11.94 7.81 16.83
C THR A 99 10.55 7.81 16.19
N VAL A 100 10.35 7.00 15.18
CA VAL A 100 9.06 6.73 14.54
C VAL A 100 8.70 5.28 14.76
N TYR A 101 7.49 5.02 15.23
CA TYR A 101 6.94 3.69 15.41
C TYR A 101 5.93 3.40 14.30
N VAL A 102 6.02 2.22 13.71
CA VAL A 102 5.07 1.74 12.70
C VAL A 102 3.74 1.42 13.39
N ARG A 103 2.65 2.02 12.92
CA ARG A 103 1.34 1.97 13.57
C ARG A 103 0.64 0.62 13.39
N ASN A 104 -0.21 0.27 14.34
CA ASN A 104 -1.16 -0.83 14.23
C ASN A 104 -2.23 -0.46 13.18
N ILE A 105 -2.33 -1.25 12.11
CA ILE A 105 -3.31 -1.08 11.02
C ILE A 105 -4.35 -2.21 10.98
N THR A 106 -4.45 -3.01 12.04
CA THR A 106 -5.52 -4.00 12.17
C THR A 106 -6.86 -3.30 12.42
N PRO A 107 -8.00 -3.98 12.20
CA PRO A 107 -9.32 -3.44 12.50
C PRO A 107 -9.66 -3.38 14.00
N ASP A 108 -8.65 -3.39 14.88
CA ASP A 108 -8.87 -3.09 16.30
C ASP A 108 -9.42 -1.68 16.48
N THR A 109 -10.44 -1.54 17.31
CA THR A 109 -11.18 -0.28 17.46
C THR A 109 -10.57 0.70 18.46
N VAL A 110 -9.53 0.28 19.20
CA VAL A 110 -8.86 1.08 20.23
C VAL A 110 -7.48 1.49 19.78
N ASN A 111 -6.65 0.53 19.38
CA ASN A 111 -5.25 0.74 19.06
C ASN A 111 -4.94 0.66 17.55
N GLY A 112 -5.89 0.19 16.73
CA GLY A 112 -5.79 0.06 15.28
C GLY A 112 -6.63 1.08 14.51
N ILE A 113 -7.00 0.71 13.28
CA ILE A 113 -7.78 1.54 12.35
C ILE A 113 -9.27 1.18 12.31
N GLY A 114 -9.78 0.36 13.24
CA GLY A 114 -11.15 -0.16 13.22
C GLY A 114 -12.25 0.91 13.24
N LYS A 115 -11.97 2.09 13.83
CA LYS A 115 -12.90 3.24 13.86
C LYS A 115 -12.68 4.26 12.74
N TRP A 116 -11.70 4.03 11.87
CA TRP A 116 -11.45 4.95 10.75
C TRP A 116 -12.42 4.66 9.62
N THR A 117 -12.87 5.68 8.90
CA THR A 117 -13.57 5.48 7.63
C THR A 117 -12.59 5.04 6.54
N ASP A 118 -13.09 4.49 5.45
CA ASP A 118 -12.24 4.09 4.34
C ASP A 118 -11.57 5.30 3.67
N GLU A 119 -12.23 6.46 3.65
CA GLU A 119 -11.69 7.72 3.15
C GLU A 119 -10.56 8.25 4.06
N GLU A 120 -10.67 8.09 5.38
CA GLU A 120 -9.61 8.44 6.33
C GLU A 120 -8.38 7.56 6.12
N ILE A 121 -8.58 6.26 5.89
CA ILE A 121 -7.50 5.30 5.58
C ILE A 121 -6.89 5.62 4.22
N ALA A 122 -7.70 5.84 3.18
CA ALA A 122 -7.23 6.21 1.85
C ALA A 122 -6.39 7.50 1.89
N ARG A 123 -6.82 8.50 2.67
CA ARG A 123 -6.08 9.74 2.89
C ARG A 123 -4.74 9.50 3.58
N ALA A 124 -4.70 8.61 4.56
CA ALA A 124 -3.45 8.26 5.24
C ALA A 124 -2.49 7.54 4.29
N ILE A 125 -2.98 6.60 3.50
CA ILE A 125 -2.18 5.85 2.51
C ILE A 125 -1.64 6.78 1.42
N THR A 126 -2.48 7.66 0.87
CA THR A 126 -2.13 8.40 -0.36
C THR A 126 -1.60 9.81 -0.12
N LYS A 127 -1.93 10.43 1.01
CA LYS A 127 -1.53 11.82 1.32
C LYS A 127 -0.66 11.95 2.57
N GLY A 128 -0.48 10.86 3.31
CA GLY A 128 0.26 10.89 4.57
C GLY A 128 -0.42 11.72 5.65
N ILE A 129 -1.75 11.77 5.68
CA ILE A 129 -2.53 12.53 6.67
C ILE A 129 -3.37 11.56 7.50
N SER A 130 -3.09 11.50 8.81
CA SER A 130 -3.83 10.65 9.75
C SER A 130 -5.30 11.05 9.87
N ARG A 131 -6.10 10.24 10.58
CA ARG A 131 -7.48 10.56 10.94
C ARG A 131 -7.60 11.92 11.61
N ASN A 132 -6.68 12.22 12.53
CA ASN A 132 -6.68 13.46 13.31
C ASN A 132 -6.13 14.69 12.55
N GLY A 133 -5.70 14.51 11.29
CA GLY A 133 -5.10 15.58 10.49
C GLY A 133 -3.58 15.71 10.64
N ASP A 134 -2.93 14.86 11.43
CA ASP A 134 -1.48 14.88 11.59
C ASP A 134 -0.77 14.37 10.35
N THR A 135 0.32 15.02 9.97
CA THR A 135 1.20 14.54 8.90
C THR A 135 1.96 13.30 9.35
N LEU A 136 1.89 12.22 8.59
CA LEU A 136 2.70 11.02 8.79
C LEU A 136 4.16 11.29 8.40
N PHE A 137 5.08 10.56 9.03
CA PHE A 137 6.48 10.60 8.60
C PHE A 137 6.63 9.84 7.26
N PRO A 138 7.37 10.36 6.26
CA PRO A 138 7.47 9.79 4.92
C PRO A 138 8.29 8.48 4.85
N LEU A 139 8.57 7.84 6.00
CA LEU A 139 8.96 6.44 6.06
C LEU A 139 7.86 5.54 5.50
N MET A 140 6.57 5.85 5.79
CA MET A 140 5.47 5.32 5.02
C MET A 140 5.49 5.99 3.63
N PRO A 141 5.67 5.23 2.55
CA PRO A 141 5.95 5.80 1.23
C PRO A 141 4.69 6.35 0.53
N TYR A 142 3.92 7.18 1.24
CA TYR A 142 2.72 7.82 0.71
C TYR A 142 2.98 8.69 -0.54
N PRO A 143 4.19 9.24 -0.79
CA PRO A 143 4.47 9.91 -2.06
C PRO A 143 4.34 8.98 -3.27
N HIS A 144 4.68 7.70 -3.11
CA HIS A 144 4.49 6.66 -4.12
C HIS A 144 3.04 6.20 -4.19
N TYR A 145 2.44 5.93 -3.03
CA TYR A 145 1.05 5.47 -2.93
C TYR A 145 0.03 6.51 -3.41
N ASN A 146 0.43 7.77 -3.45
CA ASN A 146 -0.36 8.85 -4.06
C ASN A 146 -0.67 8.60 -5.54
N MET A 147 0.13 7.80 -6.23
CA MET A 147 -0.03 7.46 -7.64
C MET A 147 -0.85 6.18 -7.86
N LEU A 148 -1.18 5.45 -6.79
CA LEU A 148 -2.02 4.26 -6.90
C LEU A 148 -3.40 4.60 -7.45
N SER A 149 -3.96 3.70 -8.26
CA SER A 149 -5.35 3.82 -8.69
C SER A 149 -6.30 3.74 -7.50
N LYS A 150 -7.46 4.39 -7.64
CA LYS A 150 -8.52 4.32 -6.62
C LYS A 150 -8.87 2.88 -6.27
N ASP A 151 -9.05 2.04 -7.28
CA ASP A 151 -9.42 0.63 -7.11
C ASP A 151 -8.37 -0.15 -6.31
N ASP A 152 -7.07 0.07 -6.59
CA ASP A 152 -6.00 -0.60 -5.86
C ASP A 152 -5.90 -0.12 -4.40
N VAL A 153 -6.12 1.19 -4.13
CA VAL A 153 -6.17 1.72 -2.76
C VAL A 153 -7.33 1.11 -1.96
N TYR A 154 -8.54 1.10 -2.53
CA TYR A 154 -9.71 0.54 -1.85
C TYR A 154 -9.65 -0.99 -1.74
N SER A 155 -8.95 -1.67 -2.65
CA SER A 155 -8.65 -3.11 -2.52
C SER A 155 -7.75 -3.38 -1.31
N ILE A 156 -6.68 -2.57 -1.12
CA ILE A 156 -5.81 -2.66 0.06
C ILE A 156 -6.62 -2.44 1.34
N ILE A 157 -7.51 -1.44 1.37
CA ILE A 157 -8.37 -1.14 2.52
C ILE A 157 -9.31 -2.32 2.81
N ALA A 158 -9.96 -2.86 1.77
CA ALA A 158 -10.84 -4.02 1.90
C ALA A 158 -10.11 -5.21 2.52
N TYR A 159 -8.87 -5.48 2.09
CA TYR A 159 -8.03 -6.50 2.71
C TYR A 159 -7.70 -6.18 4.18
N MET A 160 -7.25 -4.95 4.50
CA MET A 160 -6.95 -4.57 5.88
C MET A 160 -8.14 -4.75 6.83
N ARG A 161 -9.37 -4.55 6.34
CA ARG A 161 -10.61 -4.81 7.10
C ARG A 161 -10.81 -6.29 7.44
N THR A 162 -10.17 -7.21 6.73
CA THR A 162 -10.24 -8.66 6.99
C THR A 162 -9.17 -9.16 7.94
N LEU A 163 -8.18 -8.34 8.31
CA LEU A 163 -7.14 -8.73 9.25
C LEU A 163 -7.75 -9.07 10.62
N LYS A 164 -7.09 -9.95 11.36
CA LYS A 164 -7.47 -10.24 12.75
C LYS A 164 -7.21 -8.99 13.60
N PRO A 165 -8.19 -8.46 14.34
CA PRO A 165 -7.96 -7.38 15.29
C PRO A 165 -6.84 -7.74 16.29
N ASN A 166 -5.94 -6.79 16.54
CA ASN A 166 -4.84 -6.94 17.48
C ASN A 166 -4.79 -5.69 18.37
N ASP A 167 -4.70 -5.87 19.68
CA ASP A 167 -4.73 -4.81 20.67
C ASP A 167 -3.35 -4.17 20.95
N ASN A 168 -2.34 -4.47 20.12
CA ASN A 168 -1.00 -3.91 20.27
C ASN A 168 -1.04 -2.37 20.34
N LYS A 169 -0.66 -1.84 21.48
CA LYS A 169 -0.57 -0.39 21.72
C LYS A 169 0.80 0.13 21.31
N VAL A 170 0.87 0.75 20.14
CA VAL A 170 2.10 1.32 19.61
C VAL A 170 2.37 2.69 20.25
N PRO A 171 3.61 2.97 20.72
CA PRO A 171 3.98 4.27 21.27
C PRO A 171 3.83 5.41 20.25
N GLU A 172 3.64 6.63 20.75
CA GLU A 172 3.67 7.81 19.88
C GLU A 172 5.10 8.14 19.43
N ARG A 173 5.21 8.65 18.19
CA ARG A 173 6.49 9.11 17.64
C ARG A 173 7.09 10.23 18.49
N LYS A 174 8.42 10.29 18.56
CA LYS A 174 9.16 11.36 19.22
C LYS A 174 10.17 11.92 18.21
N LEU A 175 9.91 13.11 17.70
CA LEU A 175 10.76 13.76 16.71
C LEU A 175 11.37 15.04 17.29
N PHE A 176 12.60 15.35 16.87
CA PHE A 176 13.31 16.56 17.30
C PHE A 176 12.86 17.80 16.53
N ILE A 177 12.23 17.61 15.35
CA ILE A 177 11.71 18.68 14.51
C ILE A 177 10.25 18.39 14.14
N PRO A 178 9.39 19.43 14.00
CA PRO A 178 8.05 19.25 13.49
C PRO A 178 8.06 18.73 12.06
N ILE A 179 7.35 17.63 11.82
CA ILE A 179 7.24 17.01 10.48
C ILE A 179 6.72 17.99 9.43
N SER A 180 5.71 18.79 9.78
CA SER A 180 5.08 19.74 8.85
C SER A 180 6.04 20.78 8.27
N LEU A 181 7.18 21.03 8.94
CA LEU A 181 8.23 21.92 8.45
C LEU A 181 9.16 21.22 7.47
N ALA A 182 9.51 19.95 7.75
CA ALA A 182 10.44 19.19 6.94
C ALA A 182 9.75 18.50 5.75
N TYR A 183 8.51 18.03 5.95
CA TYR A 183 7.74 17.26 4.99
C TYR A 183 6.30 17.79 4.95
N PRO A 184 6.02 18.84 4.16
CA PRO A 184 4.66 19.35 4.03
C PRO A 184 3.75 18.27 3.42
N PRO A 185 2.46 18.25 3.80
CA PRO A 185 1.51 17.31 3.24
C PRO A 185 1.46 17.43 1.71
N LEU A 186 1.32 16.29 1.03
CA LEU A 186 1.14 16.31 -0.41
C LEU A 186 -0.15 17.03 -0.78
N ARG A 187 -0.04 18.12 -1.50
CA ARG A 187 -1.17 18.86 -2.12
C ARG A 187 -1.55 18.18 -3.44
N SER A 188 -1.90 16.93 -3.39
CA SER A 188 -1.99 16.18 -4.63
C SER A 188 -3.37 16.18 -5.26
N SER A 189 -3.37 15.72 -6.53
CA SER A 189 -4.51 15.29 -7.32
C SER A 189 -5.56 14.53 -6.50
N SER A 190 -6.79 14.60 -6.92
CA SER A 190 -7.85 13.74 -6.39
C SER A 190 -7.51 12.29 -6.72
N LEU A 191 -7.64 11.39 -5.75
CA LEU A 191 -7.50 9.94 -5.95
C LEU A 191 -8.44 9.44 -7.07
N GLU A 192 -9.56 10.15 -7.29
CA GLU A 192 -10.52 9.86 -8.36
C GLU A 192 -9.91 9.90 -9.77
N ASN A 193 -8.82 10.65 -9.96
CA ASN A 193 -8.16 10.80 -11.25
C ASN A 193 -7.06 9.76 -11.50
N ASN A 194 -6.73 8.97 -10.49
CA ASN A 194 -5.67 7.97 -10.60
C ASN A 194 -6.24 6.68 -11.22
N VAL A 195 -5.77 6.38 -12.41
CA VAL A 195 -6.16 5.18 -13.16
C VAL A 195 -4.96 4.26 -13.32
N LYS A 196 -5.17 2.98 -13.06
CA LYS A 196 -4.14 1.98 -13.34
C LYS A 196 -3.88 1.92 -14.85
N PRO A 197 -2.62 1.97 -15.31
CA PRO A 197 -2.30 1.84 -16.73
C PRO A 197 -2.78 0.52 -17.32
N ASP A 198 -3.03 0.52 -18.64
CA ASP A 198 -3.33 -0.71 -19.37
C ASP A 198 -2.15 -1.70 -19.23
N VAL A 199 -2.46 -2.92 -18.84
CA VAL A 199 -1.47 -4.00 -18.68
C VAL A 199 -0.78 -4.37 -20.00
N ASN A 200 -1.41 -4.06 -21.16
CA ASN A 200 -0.81 -4.25 -22.48
C ASN A 200 0.33 -3.24 -22.76
N ASP A 201 0.32 -2.07 -22.13
CA ASP A 201 1.46 -1.16 -22.12
C ASP A 201 2.41 -1.55 -20.98
N MET A 202 3.19 -2.60 -21.21
CA MET A 202 4.10 -3.18 -20.24
C MET A 202 5.08 -2.17 -19.61
N VAL A 203 5.44 -1.11 -20.31
CA VAL A 203 6.36 -0.08 -19.81
C VAL A 203 5.65 0.83 -18.82
N LYS A 204 4.49 1.39 -19.18
CA LYS A 204 3.72 2.25 -18.26
C LYS A 204 3.17 1.46 -17.06
N TYR A 205 2.72 0.23 -17.30
CA TYR A 205 2.29 -0.64 -16.20
C TYR A 205 3.48 -0.99 -15.30
N GLY A 206 4.66 -1.27 -15.87
CA GLY A 206 5.90 -1.51 -15.12
C GLY A 206 6.35 -0.31 -14.30
N GLU A 207 6.21 0.91 -14.84
CA GLU A 207 6.42 2.15 -14.08
C GLU A 207 5.47 2.24 -12.88
N TYR A 208 4.18 1.96 -13.10
CA TYR A 208 3.17 1.95 -12.05
C TYR A 208 3.52 0.95 -10.93
N VAL A 209 3.87 -0.29 -11.28
CA VAL A 209 4.26 -1.32 -10.29
C VAL A 209 5.56 -0.96 -9.58
N THR A 210 6.57 -0.43 -10.32
CA THR A 210 7.86 0.00 -9.75
C THR A 210 7.68 1.13 -8.74
N ASN A 211 6.83 2.11 -9.05
CA ASN A 211 6.47 3.19 -8.13
C ASN A 211 5.71 2.64 -6.92
N SER A 212 4.70 1.79 -7.14
CA SER A 212 3.92 1.18 -6.06
C SER A 212 4.78 0.37 -5.10
N ALA A 213 5.85 -0.25 -5.61
CA ALA A 213 6.85 -0.98 -4.83
C ALA A 213 7.94 -0.07 -4.23
N ALA A 214 7.86 1.25 -4.42
CA ALA A 214 8.80 2.25 -3.90
C ALA A 214 10.28 1.91 -4.15
N CYS A 215 10.60 1.31 -5.31
CA CYS A 215 11.95 0.83 -5.62
C CYS A 215 13.00 1.95 -5.54
N MET A 216 12.62 3.18 -5.93
CA MET A 216 13.53 4.32 -5.90
C MET A 216 14.00 4.70 -4.49
N ASP A 217 13.20 4.44 -3.46
CA ASP A 217 13.55 4.82 -2.08
C ASP A 217 14.82 4.12 -1.59
N CYS A 218 15.05 2.90 -2.07
CA CYS A 218 16.27 2.16 -1.77
C CYS A 218 17.32 2.30 -2.88
N HIS A 219 16.90 2.33 -4.14
CA HIS A 219 17.82 2.25 -5.28
C HIS A 219 18.24 3.62 -5.86
N THR A 220 17.89 4.74 -5.21
CA THR A 220 18.38 6.09 -5.54
C THR A 220 19.16 6.64 -4.36
N PRO A 221 20.37 7.17 -4.55
CA PRO A 221 21.15 7.77 -3.44
C PRO A 221 20.39 8.94 -2.83
N MET A 222 20.62 9.16 -1.54
CA MET A 222 20.05 10.28 -0.80
C MET A 222 21.17 11.09 -0.15
N GLU A 223 21.12 12.41 -0.30
CA GLU A 223 22.01 13.35 0.33
C GLU A 223 21.21 14.42 1.09
N LYS A 224 21.53 14.65 2.35
CA LYS A 224 20.85 15.65 3.20
C LYS A 224 19.33 15.52 3.20
N GLY A 225 18.81 14.26 3.16
CA GLY A 225 17.39 13.97 3.15
C GLY A 225 16.67 14.17 1.81
N GLN A 226 17.43 14.40 0.72
CA GLN A 226 16.87 14.56 -0.63
C GLN A 226 17.44 13.49 -1.58
N PHE A 227 16.61 12.95 -2.46
CA PHE A 227 17.06 12.04 -3.50
C PHE A 227 17.94 12.75 -4.53
N VAL A 228 19.07 12.13 -4.87
CA VAL A 228 19.95 12.59 -5.95
C VAL A 228 19.36 12.12 -7.29
N MET A 229 18.37 12.86 -7.80
CA MET A 229 17.60 12.45 -9.00
C MET A 229 18.44 12.18 -10.27
N PRO A 230 19.60 12.83 -10.52
CA PRO A 230 20.51 12.42 -11.58
C PRO A 230 21.04 10.98 -11.46
N MET A 231 20.95 10.39 -10.24
CA MET A 231 21.35 9.02 -9.94
C MET A 231 20.13 8.09 -9.71
N TYR A 232 19.00 8.41 -10.32
CA TYR A 232 17.76 7.63 -10.20
C TYR A 232 17.98 6.16 -10.52
N MET A 233 17.64 5.27 -9.60
CA MET A 233 17.82 3.81 -9.67
C MET A 233 19.28 3.32 -9.79
N ALA A 234 20.28 4.20 -9.60
CA ALA A 234 21.69 3.83 -9.70
C ALA A 234 22.27 3.17 -8.42
N GLY A 235 21.47 2.96 -7.38
CA GLY A 235 21.91 2.37 -6.12
C GLY A 235 22.79 3.32 -5.29
N GLY A 236 23.54 2.77 -4.34
CA GLY A 236 24.49 3.56 -3.52
C GLY A 236 23.92 4.03 -2.19
N ARG A 237 22.68 3.73 -1.85
CA ARG A 237 22.13 4.03 -0.52
C ARG A 237 22.60 3.00 0.50
N ASN A 238 23.18 3.49 1.60
CA ASN A 238 23.71 2.66 2.68
C ASN A 238 22.65 2.44 3.77
N PHE A 239 22.57 1.21 4.26
CA PHE A 239 21.74 0.83 5.38
C PHE A 239 22.57 0.10 6.43
N ASP A 240 22.56 0.61 7.66
CA ASP A 240 23.16 -0.03 8.83
C ASP A 240 22.06 -0.58 9.74
N MET A 241 21.93 -1.90 9.74
CA MET A 241 20.93 -2.62 10.54
C MET A 241 21.52 -3.08 11.90
N GLY A 242 22.71 -2.62 12.24
CA GLY A 242 23.43 -3.04 13.45
C GLY A 242 24.11 -4.40 13.30
N SER A 243 23.37 -5.44 12.95
CA SER A 243 23.91 -6.80 12.72
C SER A 243 24.56 -6.98 11.36
N PHE A 244 24.18 -6.18 10.37
CA PHE A 244 24.75 -6.17 9.02
C PHE A 244 24.66 -4.78 8.39
N ARG A 245 25.50 -4.56 7.38
CA ARG A 245 25.46 -3.36 6.54
C ARG A 245 25.30 -3.76 5.09
N VAL A 246 24.50 -2.98 4.36
CA VAL A 246 24.29 -3.23 2.94
C VAL A 246 24.13 -1.92 2.19
N THR A 247 24.76 -1.84 1.01
CA THR A 247 24.57 -0.76 0.05
C THR A 247 23.75 -1.28 -1.12
N THR A 248 22.74 -0.51 -1.52
CA THR A 248 21.81 -0.93 -2.57
C THR A 248 22.49 -0.94 -3.94
N PRO A 249 22.29 -1.98 -4.76
CA PRO A 249 22.92 -2.09 -6.06
C PRO A 249 22.28 -1.15 -7.10
N ASN A 250 23.06 -0.84 -8.13
CA ASN A 250 22.59 -0.19 -9.34
C ASN A 250 21.64 -1.11 -10.11
N ILE A 251 20.42 -0.65 -10.39
CA ILE A 251 19.42 -1.37 -11.18
C ILE A 251 19.06 -0.65 -12.49
N THR A 252 19.87 0.34 -12.91
CA THR A 252 19.76 0.95 -14.24
C THR A 252 20.26 -0.02 -15.31
N PRO A 253 19.93 0.21 -16.60
CA PRO A 253 20.37 -0.66 -17.70
C PRO A 253 21.85 -0.45 -18.10
N ASP A 254 22.71 -0.02 -17.18
CA ASP A 254 24.15 0.03 -17.40
C ASP A 254 24.73 -1.39 -17.47
N SER A 255 25.53 -1.65 -18.51
CA SER A 255 26.06 -3.00 -18.78
C SER A 255 27.23 -3.40 -17.86
N ALA A 256 27.93 -2.42 -17.28
CA ALA A 256 29.10 -2.65 -16.46
C ALA A 256 28.76 -2.75 -14.96
N THR A 257 27.79 -1.96 -14.49
CA THR A 257 27.54 -1.80 -13.07
C THR A 257 26.08 -2.02 -12.66
N GLY A 258 25.17 -2.12 -13.64
CA GLY A 258 23.72 -2.30 -13.43
C GLY A 258 23.21 -3.62 -13.99
N ILE A 259 21.95 -3.60 -14.47
CA ILE A 259 21.25 -4.78 -15.01
C ILE A 259 21.30 -4.83 -16.55
N GLY A 260 22.20 -4.06 -17.21
CA GLY A 260 22.24 -3.92 -18.67
C GLY A 260 22.44 -5.22 -19.44
N THR A 261 23.19 -6.16 -18.88
CA THR A 261 23.43 -7.48 -19.46
C THR A 261 22.40 -8.55 -19.08
N TRP A 262 21.45 -8.21 -18.19
CA TRP A 262 20.45 -9.17 -17.76
C TRP A 262 19.34 -9.32 -18.79
N THR A 263 18.90 -10.55 -18.99
CA THR A 263 17.66 -10.84 -19.72
C THR A 263 16.45 -10.74 -18.79
N GLU A 264 15.25 -10.66 -19.36
CA GLU A 264 14.01 -10.69 -18.59
C GLU A 264 13.89 -11.96 -17.72
N ALA A 265 14.32 -13.11 -18.26
CA ALA A 265 14.33 -14.36 -17.51
C ALA A 265 15.29 -14.30 -16.31
N MET A 266 16.52 -13.80 -16.51
CA MET A 266 17.49 -13.64 -15.41
C MET A 266 16.95 -12.70 -14.30
N PHE A 267 16.27 -11.62 -14.69
CA PHE A 267 15.66 -10.69 -13.73
C PHE A 267 14.53 -11.37 -12.95
N LEU A 268 13.64 -12.09 -13.64
CA LEU A 268 12.56 -12.85 -13.02
C LEU A 268 13.09 -13.93 -12.06
N ASP A 269 14.05 -14.71 -12.50
CA ASP A 269 14.63 -15.82 -11.71
C ASP A 269 15.32 -15.30 -10.44
N LYS A 270 15.87 -14.06 -10.48
CA LYS A 270 16.46 -13.42 -9.31
C LYS A 270 15.47 -13.23 -8.18
N PHE A 271 14.19 -13.04 -8.48
CA PHE A 271 13.13 -12.96 -7.47
C PHE A 271 12.62 -14.35 -7.12
N LYS A 272 12.34 -15.19 -8.11
CA LYS A 272 11.69 -16.49 -7.92
C LYS A 272 12.43 -17.46 -6.99
N ILE A 273 13.76 -17.37 -6.93
CA ILE A 273 14.55 -18.21 -6.02
C ILE A 273 14.08 -18.06 -4.55
N TYR A 274 13.58 -16.90 -4.15
CA TYR A 274 13.12 -16.65 -2.78
C TYR A 274 11.65 -17.02 -2.53
N ARG A 275 10.97 -17.67 -3.48
CA ARG A 275 9.70 -18.38 -3.26
C ARG A 275 9.91 -19.65 -2.45
N GLU A 276 11.11 -20.23 -2.58
CA GLU A 276 11.48 -21.44 -1.87
C GLU A 276 12.00 -21.13 -0.47
N ALA A 277 11.40 -21.75 0.54
CA ALA A 277 11.76 -21.53 1.93
C ALA A 277 13.24 -21.79 2.22
N ALA A 278 13.85 -22.76 1.53
CA ALA A 278 15.26 -23.10 1.66
C ALA A 278 16.20 -21.92 1.28
N ALA A 279 15.75 -21.00 0.43
CA ALA A 279 16.57 -19.88 -0.02
C ALA A 279 16.65 -18.73 1.02
N TYR A 280 15.70 -18.63 1.95
CA TYR A 280 15.68 -17.55 2.94
C TYR A 280 15.65 -18.02 4.41
N LYS A 281 15.18 -19.25 4.71
CA LYS A 281 15.22 -19.82 6.07
C LYS A 281 16.64 -20.24 6.46
N THR A 282 17.59 -19.34 6.30
CA THR A 282 19.00 -19.50 6.60
C THR A 282 19.50 -18.30 7.36
N ASN A 283 20.47 -18.48 8.25
CA ASN A 283 21.13 -17.36 8.92
C ASN A 283 22.22 -16.80 7.99
N PRO A 284 22.03 -15.61 7.41
CA PRO A 284 22.98 -15.04 6.45
C PRO A 284 24.13 -14.29 7.13
N GLY A 285 24.09 -14.13 8.44
CA GLY A 285 25.07 -13.32 9.17
C GLY A 285 25.19 -11.90 8.61
N LYS A 286 26.44 -11.48 8.32
CA LYS A 286 26.73 -10.15 7.76
C LYS A 286 26.32 -9.96 6.30
N LEU A 287 25.96 -11.05 5.60
CA LEU A 287 25.52 -11.02 4.18
C LEU A 287 24.00 -10.91 4.03
N ASN A 288 23.31 -10.41 5.06
CA ASN A 288 21.87 -10.21 5.04
C ASN A 288 21.47 -9.08 4.09
N SER A 289 20.17 -8.90 3.89
CA SER A 289 19.57 -7.93 2.98
C SER A 289 18.40 -7.23 3.64
N ILE A 290 18.25 -5.94 3.36
CA ILE A 290 17.02 -5.18 3.66
C ILE A 290 16.03 -5.26 2.49
N MET A 291 16.50 -5.59 1.27
CA MET A 291 15.61 -5.81 0.14
C MET A 291 14.58 -6.88 0.52
N PRO A 292 13.28 -6.59 0.46
CA PRO A 292 12.24 -7.51 0.93
C PRO A 292 12.00 -8.65 -0.09
N TRP A 293 13.07 -9.44 -0.31
CA TRP A 293 13.09 -10.51 -1.32
C TRP A 293 11.94 -11.50 -1.19
N VAL A 294 11.63 -11.90 0.05
CA VAL A 294 10.60 -12.91 0.33
C VAL A 294 9.21 -12.40 -0.06
N MET A 295 8.94 -11.11 0.12
CA MET A 295 7.70 -10.50 -0.26
C MET A 295 7.60 -10.27 -1.77
N TYR A 296 8.60 -9.61 -2.36
CA TYR A 296 8.62 -9.35 -3.80
C TYR A 296 8.71 -10.61 -4.65
N ALA A 297 9.35 -11.68 -4.15
CA ALA A 297 9.39 -12.97 -4.84
C ALA A 297 7.99 -13.50 -5.20
N ASN A 298 6.99 -13.18 -4.39
CA ASN A 298 5.61 -13.62 -4.58
C ASN A 298 4.76 -12.63 -5.42
N MET A 299 5.37 -11.60 -6.01
CA MET A 299 4.72 -10.88 -7.10
C MET A 299 4.38 -11.84 -8.24
N GLU A 300 3.33 -11.53 -8.98
CA GLU A 300 3.04 -12.23 -10.24
C GLU A 300 4.23 -12.09 -11.20
N ASP A 301 4.53 -13.16 -11.94
CA ASP A 301 5.62 -13.14 -12.93
C ASP A 301 5.45 -12.01 -13.94
N PHE A 302 4.20 -11.69 -14.26
CA PHE A 302 3.86 -10.57 -15.14
C PHE A 302 4.32 -9.23 -14.57
N ASP A 303 4.08 -8.96 -13.29
CA ASP A 303 4.45 -7.70 -12.64
C ASP A 303 5.97 -7.55 -12.56
N ILE A 304 6.70 -8.62 -12.21
CA ILE A 304 8.17 -8.60 -12.20
C ILE A 304 8.73 -8.32 -13.61
N LYS A 305 8.15 -8.94 -14.66
CA LYS A 305 8.55 -8.68 -16.05
C LYS A 305 8.24 -7.24 -16.46
N ALA A 306 7.09 -6.70 -16.05
CA ALA A 306 6.74 -5.31 -16.32
C ALA A 306 7.73 -4.33 -15.65
N ILE A 307 8.13 -4.58 -14.39
CA ILE A 307 9.20 -3.82 -13.72
C ILE A 307 10.48 -3.86 -14.55
N TYR A 308 10.92 -5.05 -14.99
CA TYR A 308 12.10 -5.17 -15.84
C TYR A 308 11.98 -4.33 -17.13
N ARG A 309 10.83 -4.41 -17.83
CA ARG A 309 10.59 -3.64 -19.05
C ARG A 309 10.72 -2.14 -18.81
N TYR A 310 10.16 -1.65 -17.72
CA TYR A 310 10.30 -0.24 -17.32
C TYR A 310 11.76 0.11 -17.02
N LEU A 311 12.45 -0.66 -16.17
CA LEU A 311 13.85 -0.38 -15.82
C LEU A 311 14.78 -0.34 -17.05
N ARG A 312 14.46 -1.12 -18.09
CA ARG A 312 15.21 -1.12 -19.36
C ARG A 312 15.04 0.17 -20.17
N THR A 313 14.04 0.99 -19.89
CA THR A 313 13.83 2.31 -20.55
C THR A 313 14.57 3.44 -19.87
N LEU A 314 15.09 3.23 -18.67
CA LEU A 314 15.79 4.26 -17.91
C LEU A 314 17.18 4.58 -18.53
N PRO A 315 17.72 5.79 -18.28
CA PRO A 315 19.10 6.10 -18.63
C PRO A 315 20.08 5.11 -17.96
N ALA A 316 21.04 4.60 -18.72
CA ALA A 316 22.15 3.82 -18.18
C ALA A 316 23.09 4.74 -17.37
N ILE A 317 23.27 4.44 -16.10
CA ILE A 317 24.13 5.21 -15.19
C ILE A 317 25.27 4.30 -14.74
N ASN A 318 26.51 4.62 -15.11
CA ASN A 318 27.67 3.88 -14.66
C ASN A 318 27.97 4.26 -13.21
N HIS A 319 27.61 3.37 -12.26
CA HIS A 319 27.82 3.57 -10.83
C HIS A 319 28.14 2.24 -10.17
N LYS A 320 29.42 2.03 -9.87
CA LYS A 320 29.90 0.83 -9.18
C LYS A 320 29.63 0.93 -7.69
N VAL A 321 28.89 -0.03 -7.15
CA VAL A 321 28.52 -0.09 -5.73
C VAL A 321 29.18 -1.31 -5.09
N GLU A 322 29.79 -1.12 -3.91
CA GLU A 322 30.21 -2.21 -3.03
C GLU A 322 29.04 -2.61 -2.13
N LYS A 323 28.43 -3.75 -2.44
CA LYS A 323 27.17 -4.17 -1.79
C LYS A 323 27.29 -4.41 -0.28
N TYR A 324 28.43 -4.97 0.15
CA TYR A 324 28.71 -5.26 1.56
C TYR A 324 29.98 -4.54 1.98
N PRO A 325 29.89 -3.24 2.35
CA PRO A 325 31.06 -2.48 2.78
C PRO A 325 31.61 -3.07 4.08
N LYS A 326 32.94 -3.03 4.19
CA LYS A 326 33.68 -3.54 5.36
C LYS A 326 33.44 -2.72 6.62
#